data_3a2225a5992198b44cf9e6709a5fe42c
#
_entry.id   3a2225a5992198b44cf9e6709a5fe42c
#
_cell.length_a   1.000
_cell.length_b   1.000
_cell.length_c   1.000
_cell.angle_alpha   90.00
_cell.angle_beta   90.00
_cell.angle_gamma   90.00
#
_symmetry.space_group_name_H-M   'P 1'
#
loop_
_entity.id
_entity.type
_entity.pdbx_description
1 polymer ?
#
loop_
_entity_poly.entity_id
_entity_poly.type
_entity_poly.pdbx_seq_one_letter_code
_entity_poly.pdbx_strand_id
1 'polypeptide(L)'
;MSAHAYWYLTRGTGVVALLFVTAAVVIGIIASLRVGGRRSPRFVVAGLHRNISLLTVAFIVVHVVTTVLDAYAPISVVDAVVPFVSQYRPIWLGLGAVAFDIILALIITSLVRVRLGLKTWRFVHWFAYACFPIAVVHALGTGSDARQQWMLNLVIACTAAIVIAALARLWQLRRERLPWAIAGTAAIVVLVLATAAWARSGPLAPGWAKRAGTPATLVHTTHTTSATVTSISTTTSAAHAARSAQ
;
A
#
# COMPACT_ATOMS: atom_id res chain seq x y z
N MET A 1 -25.73 4.73 0.30
CA MET A 1 -24.58 5.15 1.14
C MET A 1 -24.18 6.55 0.71
N SER A 2 -23.78 7.43 1.65
CA SER A 2 -23.31 8.77 1.30
C SER A 2 -21.97 8.70 0.54
N ALA A 3 -21.70 9.68 -0.35
CA ALA A 3 -20.42 9.74 -1.10
C ALA A 3 -19.20 9.68 -0.17
N HIS A 4 -19.30 10.26 1.04
CA HIS A 4 -18.25 10.21 2.04
C HIS A 4 -17.97 8.79 2.59
N ALA A 5 -18.95 7.88 2.57
CA ALA A 5 -18.77 6.52 3.09
C ALA A 5 -17.80 5.69 2.23
N TYR A 6 -17.89 5.79 0.91
CA TYR A 6 -16.96 5.10 0.00
C TYR A 6 -15.53 5.63 0.16
N TRP A 7 -15.35 6.93 0.31
CA TRP A 7 -14.05 7.55 0.55
C TRP A 7 -13.38 7.02 1.83
N TYR A 8 -14.12 6.93 2.95
CA TYR A 8 -13.60 6.36 4.20
C TYR A 8 -13.31 4.86 4.07
N LEU A 9 -14.21 4.10 3.40
CA LEU A 9 -14.04 2.67 3.20
C LEU A 9 -12.82 2.36 2.34
N THR A 10 -12.63 3.05 1.23
CA THR A 10 -11.46 2.88 0.35
C THR A 10 -10.17 3.08 1.13
N ARG A 11 -10.08 4.13 1.95
CA ARG A 11 -8.88 4.42 2.76
C ARG A 11 -8.67 3.39 3.86
N GLY A 12 -9.72 3.10 4.64
CA GLY A 12 -9.65 2.14 5.74
C GLY A 12 -9.29 0.72 5.27
N THR A 13 -9.93 0.26 4.20
CA THR A 13 -9.65 -1.08 3.65
C THR A 13 -8.27 -1.16 3.01
N GLY A 14 -7.77 -0.08 2.40
CA GLY A 14 -6.40 -0.01 1.89
C GLY A 14 -5.35 -0.12 3.00
N VAL A 15 -5.57 0.57 4.12
CA VAL A 15 -4.69 0.48 5.31
C VAL A 15 -4.70 -0.94 5.89
N VAL A 16 -5.87 -1.53 6.05
CA VAL A 16 -6.01 -2.90 6.57
C VAL A 16 -5.38 -3.91 5.61
N ALA A 17 -5.57 -3.73 4.30
CA ALA A 17 -4.92 -4.57 3.28
C ALA A 17 -3.39 -4.50 3.37
N LEU A 18 -2.80 -3.31 3.56
CA LEU A 18 -1.35 -3.14 3.75
C LEU A 18 -0.84 -3.89 4.99
N LEU A 19 -1.58 -3.83 6.11
CA LEU A 19 -1.26 -4.58 7.33
C LEU A 19 -1.30 -6.09 7.08
N PHE A 20 -2.31 -6.60 6.39
CA PHE A 20 -2.42 -8.02 6.09
C PHE A 20 -1.36 -8.49 5.07
N VAL A 21 -1.03 -7.69 4.05
CA VAL A 21 0.10 -7.98 3.15
C VAL A 21 1.39 -8.09 3.96
N THR A 22 1.64 -7.14 4.86
CA THR A 22 2.81 -7.17 5.75
C THR A 22 2.85 -8.44 6.58
N ALA A 23 1.75 -8.78 7.25
CA ALA A 23 1.63 -9.99 8.07
C ALA A 23 1.83 -11.27 7.22
N ALA A 24 1.22 -11.35 6.04
CA ALA A 24 1.35 -12.49 5.15
C ALA A 24 2.82 -12.70 4.72
N VAL A 25 3.52 -11.62 4.33
CA VAL A 25 4.94 -11.69 3.94
C VAL A 25 5.80 -12.10 5.13
N VAL A 26 5.64 -11.48 6.29
CA VAL A 26 6.41 -11.80 7.50
C VAL A 26 6.20 -13.25 7.92
N ILE A 27 4.96 -13.73 7.99
CA ILE A 27 4.64 -15.12 8.35
C ILE A 27 5.19 -16.09 7.29
N GLY A 28 5.12 -15.74 6.01
CA GLY A 28 5.73 -16.51 4.91
C GLY A 28 7.25 -16.65 5.05
N ILE A 29 7.92 -15.57 5.44
CA ILE A 29 9.37 -15.58 5.75
C ILE A 29 9.63 -16.48 6.97
N ILE A 30 8.89 -16.32 8.05
CA ILE A 30 9.02 -17.14 9.28
C ILE A 30 8.83 -18.63 8.94
N ALA A 31 7.82 -18.97 8.14
CA ALA A 31 7.59 -20.33 7.69
C ALA A 31 8.81 -20.90 6.92
N SER A 32 9.48 -20.06 6.13
CA SER A 32 10.68 -20.44 5.37
C SER A 32 11.93 -20.63 6.24
N LEU A 33 11.99 -19.97 7.40
CA LEU A 33 13.08 -20.07 8.37
C LEU A 33 13.16 -21.46 9.05
N ARG A 34 12.12 -22.29 8.88
CA ARG A 34 12.00 -23.59 9.55
C ARG A 34 12.16 -23.48 11.07
N VAL A 35 11.91 -22.31 11.63
CA VAL A 35 11.86 -22.07 13.06
C VAL A 35 10.63 -22.78 13.59
N GLY A 36 10.77 -24.04 13.93
CA GLY A 36 9.73 -24.86 14.49
C GLY A 36 10.31 -25.65 15.66
N GLY A 37 10.10 -25.12 16.85
CA GLY A 37 10.29 -25.86 18.09
C GLY A 37 8.99 -26.61 18.49
N ARG A 38 9.03 -27.40 19.56
CA ARG A 38 7.86 -28.09 20.15
C ARG A 38 6.65 -27.17 20.39
N ARG A 39 6.85 -25.84 20.51
CA ARG A 39 5.80 -24.85 20.81
C ARG A 39 5.07 -24.26 19.59
N SER A 40 5.61 -24.41 18.36
CA SER A 40 4.96 -23.85 17.17
C SER A 40 5.03 -24.85 16.02
N PRO A 41 4.05 -25.76 15.91
CA PRO A 41 3.99 -26.76 14.85
C PRO A 41 3.92 -26.10 13.47
N ARG A 42 4.67 -26.60 12.49
CA ARG A 42 4.76 -26.06 11.11
C ARG A 42 3.41 -25.91 10.43
N PHE A 43 2.44 -26.80 10.75
CA PHE A 43 1.10 -26.72 10.17
C PHE A 43 0.31 -25.49 10.66
N VAL A 44 0.55 -25.04 11.90
CA VAL A 44 -0.07 -23.82 12.43
C VAL A 44 0.40 -22.59 11.68
N VAL A 45 1.71 -22.45 11.47
CA VAL A 45 2.30 -21.33 10.72
C VAL A 45 1.80 -21.33 9.28
N ALA A 46 1.75 -22.50 8.63
CA ALA A 46 1.23 -22.62 7.27
C ALA A 46 -0.28 -22.30 7.18
N GLY A 47 -1.07 -22.77 8.17
CA GLY A 47 -2.48 -22.44 8.28
C GLY A 47 -2.72 -20.95 8.50
N LEU A 48 -1.95 -20.33 9.40
CA LEU A 48 -2.02 -18.89 9.66
C LEU A 48 -1.66 -18.07 8.41
N HIS A 49 -0.56 -18.42 7.72
CA HIS A 49 -0.20 -17.78 6.45
C HIS A 49 -1.34 -17.85 5.43
N ARG A 50 -1.95 -19.02 5.25
CA ARG A 50 -3.10 -19.20 4.34
C ARG A 50 -4.27 -18.29 4.73
N ASN A 51 -4.66 -18.29 5.99
CA ASN A 51 -5.82 -17.52 6.47
C ASN A 51 -5.58 -16.00 6.34
N ILE A 52 -4.40 -15.52 6.72
CA ILE A 52 -4.02 -14.11 6.56
C ILE A 52 -3.99 -13.74 5.07
N SER A 53 -3.45 -14.59 4.20
CA SER A 53 -3.46 -14.34 2.75
C SER A 53 -4.88 -14.27 2.18
N LEU A 54 -5.82 -15.09 2.64
CA LEU A 54 -7.22 -15.01 2.22
C LEU A 54 -7.90 -13.71 2.72
N LEU A 55 -7.62 -13.30 3.96
CA LEU A 55 -8.09 -12.00 4.48
C LEU A 55 -7.49 -10.84 3.68
N THR A 56 -6.20 -10.90 3.32
CA THR A 56 -5.57 -9.91 2.44
C THR A 56 -6.36 -9.73 1.15
N VAL A 57 -6.70 -10.85 0.50
CA VAL A 57 -7.49 -10.84 -0.74
C VAL A 57 -8.86 -10.21 -0.53
N ALA A 58 -9.57 -10.61 0.52
CA ALA A 58 -10.90 -10.08 0.82
C ALA A 58 -10.85 -8.55 0.99
N PHE A 59 -9.87 -8.04 1.77
CA PHE A 59 -9.73 -6.60 1.97
C PHE A 59 -9.28 -5.84 0.71
N ILE A 60 -8.43 -6.44 -0.13
CA ILE A 60 -8.05 -5.84 -1.42
C ILE A 60 -9.27 -5.78 -2.36
N VAL A 61 -10.10 -6.82 -2.43
CA VAL A 61 -11.32 -6.79 -3.23
C VAL A 61 -12.26 -5.70 -2.75
N VAL A 62 -12.49 -5.57 -1.44
CA VAL A 62 -13.30 -4.48 -0.88
C VAL A 62 -12.68 -3.11 -1.19
N HIS A 63 -11.36 -2.97 -1.07
CA HIS A 63 -10.63 -1.74 -1.39
C HIS A 63 -10.82 -1.35 -2.86
N VAL A 64 -10.66 -2.28 -3.79
CA VAL A 64 -10.85 -2.03 -5.23
C VAL A 64 -12.30 -1.65 -5.53
N VAL A 65 -13.26 -2.43 -5.02
CA VAL A 65 -14.70 -2.16 -5.24
C VAL A 65 -15.09 -0.78 -4.70
N THR A 66 -14.67 -0.44 -3.48
CA THR A 66 -14.99 0.86 -2.90
C THR A 66 -14.29 2.01 -3.62
N THR A 67 -13.10 1.79 -4.17
CA THR A 67 -12.38 2.78 -4.99
C THR A 67 -13.10 3.07 -6.30
N VAL A 68 -13.62 2.04 -6.96
CA VAL A 68 -14.40 2.20 -8.21
C VAL A 68 -15.77 2.85 -7.95
N LEU A 69 -16.36 2.61 -6.79
CA LEU A 69 -17.65 3.19 -6.40
C LEU A 69 -17.50 4.62 -5.81
N ASP A 70 -16.28 5.06 -5.53
CA ASP A 70 -16.02 6.41 -5.00
C ASP A 70 -16.11 7.45 -6.15
N ALA A 71 -17.06 8.36 -6.04
CA ALA A 71 -17.27 9.41 -7.04
C ALA A 71 -16.20 10.53 -7.01
N TYR A 72 -15.26 10.52 -6.05
CA TYR A 72 -14.24 11.55 -5.94
C TYR A 72 -13.22 11.52 -7.07
N ALA A 73 -12.76 10.34 -7.48
CA ALA A 73 -11.83 10.18 -8.57
C ALA A 73 -12.45 9.33 -9.68
N PRO A 74 -12.26 9.69 -10.98
CA PRO A 74 -12.78 8.95 -12.11
C PRO A 74 -11.97 7.66 -12.32
N ILE A 75 -12.17 6.68 -11.45
CA ILE A 75 -11.48 5.37 -11.48
C ILE A 75 -12.50 4.30 -11.91
N SER A 76 -12.21 3.61 -12.99
CA SER A 76 -13.05 2.55 -13.54
C SER A 76 -12.54 1.15 -13.14
N VAL A 77 -13.36 0.12 -13.38
CA VAL A 77 -12.95 -1.28 -13.21
C VAL A 77 -11.74 -1.62 -14.12
N VAL A 78 -11.66 -0.99 -15.29
CA VAL A 78 -10.53 -1.19 -16.21
C VAL A 78 -9.24 -0.69 -15.59
N ASP A 79 -9.27 0.47 -14.92
CA ASP A 79 -8.11 1.04 -14.23
C ASP A 79 -7.59 0.17 -13.07
N ALA A 80 -8.47 -0.65 -12.49
CA ALA A 80 -8.12 -1.55 -11.40
C ALA A 80 -7.38 -2.82 -11.88
N VAL A 81 -7.60 -3.22 -13.14
CA VAL A 81 -7.05 -4.48 -13.72
C VAL A 81 -5.98 -4.19 -14.77
N VAL A 82 -6.12 -3.11 -15.53
CA VAL A 82 -5.13 -2.73 -16.56
C VAL A 82 -4.22 -1.65 -15.99
N PRO A 83 -2.93 -1.95 -15.76
CA PRO A 83 -2.00 -0.98 -15.18
C PRO A 83 -1.79 0.23 -16.09
N PHE A 84 -1.65 1.41 -15.48
CA PHE A 84 -1.21 2.67 -16.10
C PHE A 84 -2.17 3.33 -17.09
N VAL A 85 -3.42 2.87 -17.23
CA VAL A 85 -4.41 3.45 -18.14
C VAL A 85 -5.27 4.54 -17.51
N SER A 86 -5.28 4.66 -16.20
CA SER A 86 -6.09 5.61 -15.45
C SER A 86 -5.72 7.06 -15.74
N GLN A 87 -6.73 7.93 -15.80
CA GLN A 87 -6.53 9.39 -15.85
C GLN A 87 -6.17 10.00 -14.49
N TYR A 88 -6.43 9.28 -13.40
CA TYR A 88 -6.09 9.70 -12.04
C TYR A 88 -4.76 9.08 -11.63
N ARG A 89 -3.72 9.89 -11.51
CA ARG A 89 -2.37 9.48 -11.06
C ARG A 89 -1.88 8.19 -11.72
N PRO A 90 -1.76 8.14 -13.06
CA PRO A 90 -1.63 6.91 -13.85
C PRO A 90 -0.53 5.95 -13.35
N ILE A 91 0.65 6.48 -13.06
CA ILE A 91 1.79 5.65 -12.59
C ILE A 91 1.48 5.04 -11.20
N TRP A 92 0.99 5.87 -10.29
CA TRP A 92 0.82 5.47 -8.90
C TRP A 92 -0.37 4.55 -8.70
N LEU A 93 -1.49 4.81 -9.39
CA LEU A 93 -2.64 3.92 -9.43
C LEU A 93 -2.29 2.62 -10.15
N GLY A 94 -1.58 2.71 -11.29
CA GLY A 94 -1.13 1.55 -12.05
C GLY A 94 -0.26 0.59 -11.26
N LEU A 95 0.56 1.10 -10.32
CA LEU A 95 1.30 0.22 -9.38
C LEU A 95 0.36 -0.56 -8.46
N GLY A 96 -0.78 0.02 -8.08
CA GLY A 96 -1.83 -0.70 -7.35
C GLY A 96 -2.42 -1.85 -8.17
N ALA A 97 -2.72 -1.60 -9.46
CA ALA A 97 -3.16 -2.64 -10.38
C ALA A 97 -2.11 -3.74 -10.55
N VAL A 98 -0.83 -3.39 -10.74
CA VAL A 98 0.27 -4.39 -10.78
C VAL A 98 0.33 -5.23 -9.51
N ALA A 99 0.22 -4.61 -8.32
CA ALA A 99 0.21 -5.35 -7.06
C ALA A 99 -0.99 -6.31 -6.98
N PHE A 100 -2.16 -5.86 -7.42
CA PHE A 100 -3.38 -6.66 -7.50
C PHE A 100 -3.21 -7.86 -8.44
N ASP A 101 -2.68 -7.65 -9.64
CA ASP A 101 -2.43 -8.70 -10.63
C ASP A 101 -1.43 -9.75 -10.11
N ILE A 102 -0.36 -9.31 -9.43
CA ILE A 102 0.60 -10.23 -8.79
C ILE A 102 -0.13 -11.07 -7.73
N ILE A 103 -0.93 -10.46 -6.86
CA ILE A 103 -1.67 -11.19 -5.83
C ILE A 103 -2.65 -12.18 -6.46
N LEU A 104 -3.34 -11.80 -7.51
CA LEU A 104 -4.25 -12.68 -8.26
C LEU A 104 -3.48 -13.89 -8.85
N ALA A 105 -2.32 -13.65 -9.47
CA ALA A 105 -1.44 -14.70 -9.98
C ALA A 105 -0.95 -15.64 -8.86
N LEU A 106 -0.59 -15.09 -7.69
CA LEU A 106 -0.18 -15.86 -6.52
C LEU A 106 -1.30 -16.78 -6.01
N ILE A 107 -2.54 -16.30 -6.01
CA ILE A 107 -3.70 -17.09 -5.59
C ILE A 107 -3.97 -18.20 -6.59
N ILE A 108 -4.12 -17.85 -7.87
CA ILE A 108 -4.42 -18.81 -8.93
C ILE A 108 -3.36 -19.91 -8.95
N THR A 109 -2.07 -19.54 -8.95
CA THR A 109 -0.99 -20.53 -8.98
C THR A 109 -0.92 -21.36 -7.70
N SER A 110 -1.31 -20.83 -6.55
CA SER A 110 -1.39 -21.58 -5.29
C SER A 110 -2.54 -22.59 -5.28
N LEU A 111 -3.67 -22.26 -5.90
CA LEU A 111 -4.80 -23.18 -6.07
C LEU A 111 -4.47 -24.33 -7.02
N VAL A 112 -3.75 -24.05 -8.11
CA VAL A 112 -3.38 -25.06 -9.12
C VAL A 112 -1.96 -25.63 -8.95
N ARG A 113 -1.32 -25.40 -7.79
CA ARG A 113 0.10 -25.77 -7.54
C ARG A 113 0.42 -27.23 -7.80
N VAL A 114 -0.55 -28.12 -7.58
CA VAL A 114 -0.38 -29.57 -7.83
C VAL A 114 -0.17 -29.83 -9.31
N ARG A 115 -0.86 -29.09 -10.18
CA ARG A 115 -0.75 -29.20 -11.65
C ARG A 115 0.50 -28.49 -12.17
N LEU A 116 0.86 -27.34 -11.60
CA LEU A 116 2.03 -26.56 -12.03
C LEU A 116 3.38 -27.17 -11.59
N GLY A 117 3.38 -27.97 -10.54
CA GLY A 117 4.59 -28.50 -9.92
C GLY A 117 5.28 -27.47 -9.01
N LEU A 118 6.05 -27.97 -8.05
CA LEU A 118 6.65 -27.15 -6.98
C LEU A 118 7.68 -26.12 -7.48
N LYS A 119 8.39 -26.38 -8.57
CA LYS A 119 9.43 -25.47 -9.09
C LYS A 119 8.78 -24.21 -9.67
N THR A 120 7.79 -24.37 -10.55
CA THR A 120 7.05 -23.28 -11.19
C THR A 120 6.28 -22.47 -10.16
N TRP A 121 5.54 -23.16 -9.27
CA TRP A 121 4.83 -22.48 -8.19
C TRP A 121 5.77 -21.64 -7.30
N ARG A 122 6.93 -22.17 -6.93
CA ARG A 122 7.91 -21.44 -6.10
C ARG A 122 8.45 -20.23 -6.82
N PHE A 123 8.71 -20.32 -8.11
CA PHE A 123 9.16 -19.19 -8.93
C PHE A 123 8.13 -18.06 -8.92
N VAL A 124 6.86 -18.36 -9.23
CA VAL A 124 5.80 -17.35 -9.17
C VAL A 124 5.61 -16.80 -7.75
N HIS A 125 5.70 -17.67 -6.74
CA HIS A 125 5.52 -17.26 -5.35
C HIS A 125 6.62 -16.27 -4.85
N TRP A 126 7.76 -16.20 -5.51
CA TRP A 126 8.80 -15.21 -5.21
C TRP A 126 8.34 -13.78 -5.50
N PHE A 127 7.41 -13.57 -6.43
CA PHE A 127 6.83 -12.25 -6.69
C PHE A 127 6.04 -11.69 -5.50
N ALA A 128 5.68 -12.52 -4.52
CA ALA A 128 5.10 -12.06 -3.26
C ALA A 128 6.00 -11.03 -2.53
N TYR A 129 7.32 -11.15 -2.67
CA TYR A 129 8.26 -10.17 -2.09
C TYR A 129 8.21 -8.81 -2.78
N ALA A 130 7.79 -8.74 -4.04
CA ALA A 130 7.62 -7.49 -4.78
C ALA A 130 6.31 -6.79 -4.42
N CYS A 131 5.28 -7.52 -3.99
CA CYS A 131 3.97 -6.93 -3.68
C CYS A 131 4.05 -5.84 -2.61
N PHE A 132 4.83 -6.03 -1.54
CA PHE A 132 4.89 -5.06 -0.45
C PHE A 132 5.51 -3.72 -0.87
N PRO A 133 6.73 -3.65 -1.45
CA PRO A 133 7.29 -2.37 -1.88
C PRO A 133 6.43 -1.67 -2.94
N ILE A 134 5.81 -2.42 -3.86
CA ILE A 134 4.88 -1.87 -4.84
C ILE A 134 3.65 -1.28 -4.14
N ALA A 135 3.07 -1.99 -3.17
CA ALA A 135 1.93 -1.50 -2.39
C ALA A 135 2.26 -0.25 -1.58
N VAL A 136 3.47 -0.15 -0.99
CA VAL A 136 3.93 1.04 -0.28
C VAL A 136 4.04 2.24 -1.23
N VAL A 137 4.67 2.05 -2.39
CA VAL A 137 4.81 3.12 -3.39
C VAL A 137 3.44 3.53 -3.93
N HIS A 138 2.53 2.58 -4.19
CA HIS A 138 1.14 2.87 -4.53
C HIS A 138 0.45 3.69 -3.45
N ALA A 139 0.49 3.24 -2.20
CA ALA A 139 -0.19 3.88 -1.08
C ALA A 139 0.31 5.33 -0.83
N LEU A 140 1.62 5.55 -0.90
CA LEU A 140 2.20 6.88 -0.75
C LEU A 140 1.96 7.76 -1.99
N GLY A 141 1.98 7.17 -3.19
CA GLY A 141 1.80 7.90 -4.45
C GLY A 141 0.36 8.35 -4.72
N THR A 142 -0.63 7.50 -4.37
CA THR A 142 -2.07 7.78 -4.58
C THR A 142 -2.77 8.33 -3.34
N GLY A 143 -2.29 7.98 -2.14
CA GLY A 143 -2.98 8.27 -0.89
C GLY A 143 -3.06 9.76 -0.57
N SER A 144 -4.23 10.24 -0.17
CA SER A 144 -4.44 11.58 0.38
C SER A 144 -3.80 11.74 1.76
N ASP A 145 -3.64 10.64 2.51
CA ASP A 145 -3.06 10.61 3.85
C ASP A 145 -1.55 10.38 3.89
N ALA A 146 -0.89 10.32 2.73
CA ALA A 146 0.55 10.05 2.65
C ALA A 146 1.40 10.99 3.52
N ARG A 147 0.91 12.21 3.79
CA ARG A 147 1.58 13.23 4.63
C ARG A 147 1.15 13.21 6.10
N GLN A 148 0.17 12.40 6.47
CA GLN A 148 -0.28 12.28 7.85
C GLN A 148 0.72 11.44 8.67
N GLN A 149 1.05 11.92 9.87
CA GLN A 149 2.05 11.28 10.71
C GLN A 149 1.71 9.81 11.05
N TRP A 150 0.42 9.54 11.31
CA TRP A 150 -0.02 8.17 11.61
C TRP A 150 0.21 7.21 10.44
N MET A 151 -0.02 7.67 9.19
CA MET A 151 0.21 6.86 7.99
C MET A 151 1.70 6.60 7.76
N LEU A 152 2.54 7.61 7.96
CA LEU A 152 4.00 7.46 7.89
C LEU A 152 4.51 6.48 8.93
N ASN A 153 4.06 6.59 10.18
CA ASN A 153 4.43 5.67 11.25
C ASN A 153 4.00 4.23 10.92
N LEU A 154 2.82 4.04 10.35
CA LEU A 154 2.34 2.74 9.91
C LEU A 154 3.23 2.15 8.81
N VAL A 155 3.53 2.91 7.76
CA VAL A 155 4.39 2.46 6.65
C VAL A 155 5.79 2.13 7.17
N ILE A 156 6.35 2.94 8.05
CA ILE A 156 7.65 2.69 8.68
C ILE A 156 7.62 1.39 9.50
N ALA A 157 6.59 1.19 10.33
CA ALA A 157 6.44 -0.03 11.13
C ALA A 157 6.30 -1.28 10.27
N CYS A 158 5.48 -1.24 9.24
CA CYS A 158 5.32 -2.35 8.28
C CYS A 158 6.63 -2.66 7.55
N THR A 159 7.32 -1.62 7.07
CA THR A 159 8.62 -1.77 6.40
C THR A 159 9.65 -2.35 7.34
N ALA A 160 9.75 -1.86 8.56
CA ALA A 160 10.67 -2.38 9.59
C ALA A 160 10.41 -3.86 9.89
N ALA A 161 9.14 -4.26 10.04
CA ALA A 161 8.77 -5.66 10.30
C ALA A 161 9.25 -6.59 9.18
N ILE A 162 9.06 -6.21 7.91
CA ILE A 162 9.50 -7.00 6.75
C ILE A 162 11.02 -7.01 6.64
N VAL A 163 11.67 -5.87 6.83
CA VAL A 163 13.15 -5.77 6.79
C VAL A 163 13.76 -6.66 7.87
N ILE A 164 13.26 -6.60 9.11
CA ILE A 164 13.75 -7.45 10.20
C ILE A 164 13.58 -8.93 9.85
N ALA A 165 12.41 -9.35 9.35
CA ALA A 165 12.16 -10.73 8.96
C ALA A 165 13.09 -11.17 7.81
N ALA A 166 13.27 -10.32 6.79
CA ALA A 166 14.14 -10.60 5.65
C ALA A 166 15.62 -10.69 6.06
N LEU A 167 16.10 -9.78 6.92
CA LEU A 167 17.45 -9.83 7.45
C LEU A 167 17.69 -11.07 8.31
N ALA A 168 16.72 -11.47 9.14
CA ALA A 168 16.79 -12.73 9.89
C ALA A 168 16.92 -13.94 8.95
N ARG A 169 16.20 -13.92 7.81
CA ARG A 169 16.31 -14.96 6.78
C ARG A 169 17.69 -14.96 6.12
N LEU A 170 18.22 -13.80 5.74
CA LEU A 170 19.54 -13.68 5.12
C LEU A 170 20.65 -14.07 6.10
N TRP A 171 20.49 -13.74 7.39
CA TRP A 171 21.41 -14.14 8.44
C TRP A 171 21.57 -15.67 8.56
N GLN A 172 20.47 -16.44 8.41
CA GLN A 172 20.57 -17.91 8.38
C GLN A 172 21.28 -18.40 7.12
N LEU A 173 21.03 -17.74 5.96
CA LEU A 173 21.64 -18.13 4.68
C LEU A 173 23.15 -17.84 4.63
N ARG A 174 23.67 -16.90 5.44
CA ARG A 174 25.08 -16.49 5.42
C ARG A 174 26.05 -17.65 5.65
N ARG A 175 25.65 -18.65 6.44
CA ARG A 175 26.50 -19.80 6.78
C ARG A 175 26.75 -20.71 5.55
N GLU A 176 25.80 -20.76 4.62
CA GLU A 176 25.86 -21.64 3.46
C GLU A 176 26.15 -20.88 2.16
N ARG A 177 25.70 -19.61 2.07
CA ARG A 177 25.69 -18.79 0.85
C ARG A 177 25.98 -17.32 1.13
N LEU A 178 27.15 -17.04 1.69
CA LEU A 178 27.57 -15.68 2.07
C LEU A 178 27.41 -14.62 0.96
N PRO A 179 27.80 -14.85 -0.31
CA PRO A 179 27.65 -13.84 -1.36
C PRO A 179 26.20 -13.45 -1.59
N TRP A 180 25.28 -14.41 -1.55
CA TRP A 180 23.84 -14.14 -1.71
C TRP A 180 23.23 -13.42 -0.52
N ALA A 181 23.73 -13.68 0.69
CA ALA A 181 23.30 -12.97 1.89
C ALA A 181 23.74 -11.49 1.84
N ILE A 182 24.99 -11.23 1.42
CA ILE A 182 25.49 -9.86 1.24
C ILE A 182 24.70 -9.14 0.15
N ALA A 183 24.53 -9.74 -1.03
CA ALA A 183 23.79 -9.14 -2.14
C ALA A 183 22.32 -8.84 -1.75
N GLY A 184 21.65 -9.76 -1.05
CA GLY A 184 20.29 -9.57 -0.57
C GLY A 184 20.19 -8.45 0.46
N THR A 185 21.13 -8.35 1.38
CA THR A 185 21.19 -7.25 2.36
C THR A 185 21.40 -5.90 1.66
N ALA A 186 22.36 -5.82 0.73
CA ALA A 186 22.59 -4.62 -0.05
C ALA A 186 21.35 -4.21 -0.85
N ALA A 187 20.67 -5.15 -1.49
CA ALA A 187 19.43 -4.89 -2.22
C ALA A 187 18.32 -4.31 -1.33
N ILE A 188 18.13 -4.85 -0.11
CA ILE A 188 17.17 -4.33 0.86
C ILE A 188 17.53 -2.89 1.25
N VAL A 189 18.78 -2.62 1.57
CA VAL A 189 19.25 -1.27 1.96
C VAL A 189 19.02 -0.29 0.82
N VAL A 190 19.42 -0.63 -0.40
CA VAL A 190 19.22 0.23 -1.59
C VAL A 190 17.72 0.49 -1.81
N LEU A 191 16.88 -0.53 -1.73
CA LEU A 191 15.43 -0.38 -1.93
C LEU A 191 14.80 0.54 -0.89
N VAL A 192 15.15 0.38 0.39
CA VAL A 192 14.65 1.21 1.50
C VAL A 192 15.10 2.66 1.31
N LEU A 193 16.39 2.88 1.03
CA LEU A 193 16.93 4.23 0.83
C LEU A 193 16.33 4.91 -0.42
N ALA A 194 16.20 4.18 -1.52
CA ALA A 194 15.58 4.69 -2.74
C ALA A 194 14.12 5.07 -2.53
N THR A 195 13.35 4.21 -1.84
CA THR A 195 11.95 4.50 -1.50
C THR A 195 11.83 5.70 -0.56
N ALA A 196 12.70 5.82 0.44
CA ALA A 196 12.71 6.96 1.36
C ALA A 196 13.11 8.27 0.66
N ALA A 197 14.10 8.25 -0.22
CA ALA A 197 14.52 9.40 -1.03
C ALA A 197 13.40 9.84 -1.97
N TRP A 198 12.78 8.89 -2.68
CA TRP A 198 11.63 9.17 -3.54
C TRP A 198 10.44 9.71 -2.73
N ALA A 199 10.12 9.14 -1.58
CA ALA A 199 9.02 9.62 -0.76
C ALA A 199 9.22 11.09 -0.34
N ARG A 200 10.44 11.47 0.06
CA ARG A 200 10.79 12.85 0.46
C ARG A 200 10.68 13.85 -0.68
N SER A 201 11.16 13.53 -1.87
CA SER A 201 11.12 14.40 -3.06
C SER A 201 9.79 14.35 -3.79
N GLY A 202 9.00 13.30 -3.59
CA GLY A 202 7.72 13.00 -4.22
C GLY A 202 6.51 13.26 -3.30
N PRO A 203 5.89 12.19 -2.74
CA PRO A 203 4.62 12.27 -2.01
C PRO A 203 4.63 13.22 -0.81
N LEU A 204 5.76 13.34 -0.11
CA LEU A 204 5.89 14.18 1.07
C LEU A 204 6.20 15.64 0.74
N ALA A 205 6.64 15.93 -0.48
CA ALA A 205 6.95 17.29 -0.92
C ALA A 205 5.68 18.07 -1.33
N PRO A 206 5.68 19.42 -1.19
CA PRO A 206 4.59 20.25 -1.66
C PRO A 206 4.31 20.08 -3.16
N GLY A 207 3.05 20.26 -3.58
CA GLY A 207 2.64 20.18 -4.98
C GLY A 207 2.62 18.76 -5.58
N TRP A 208 2.67 17.73 -4.75
CA TRP A 208 2.66 16.34 -5.21
C TRP A 208 1.43 15.99 -6.03
N ALA A 209 0.23 16.43 -5.63
CA ALA A 209 -1.00 16.13 -6.36
C ALA A 209 -0.89 16.45 -7.86
N LYS A 210 -0.38 17.64 -8.20
CA LYS A 210 -0.16 18.07 -9.59
C LYS A 210 0.90 17.20 -10.28
N ARG A 211 2.05 16.96 -9.63
CA ARG A 211 3.14 16.15 -10.20
C ARG A 211 2.78 14.67 -10.35
N ALA A 212 1.90 14.17 -9.49
CA ALA A 212 1.41 12.79 -9.55
C ALA A 212 0.42 12.54 -10.70
N GLY A 213 -0.07 13.59 -11.36
CA GLY A 213 -1.07 13.47 -12.44
C GLY A 213 -2.51 13.47 -11.92
N THR A 214 -2.80 14.21 -10.83
CA THR A 214 -4.18 14.46 -10.42
C THR A 214 -4.83 15.40 -11.43
N PRO A 215 -6.04 15.10 -11.97
CA PRO A 215 -6.77 15.98 -12.87
C PRO A 215 -6.94 17.40 -12.30
N ALA A 216 -6.78 18.43 -13.14
CA ALA A 216 -6.85 19.83 -12.72
C ALA A 216 -8.17 20.17 -12.02
N THR A 217 -9.28 19.59 -12.47
CA THR A 217 -10.61 19.75 -11.88
C THR A 217 -10.65 19.38 -10.39
N LEU A 218 -9.92 18.35 -9.98
CA LEU A 218 -9.84 17.90 -8.58
C LEU A 218 -8.85 18.71 -7.74
N VAL A 219 -7.85 19.37 -8.36
CA VAL A 219 -6.88 20.20 -7.66
C VAL A 219 -7.47 21.57 -7.28
N HIS A 220 -8.32 22.14 -8.13
CA HIS A 220 -8.89 23.47 -7.92
C HIS A 220 -9.98 23.53 -6.83
N THR A 221 -10.74 22.46 -6.64
CA THR A 221 -11.82 22.43 -5.63
C THR A 221 -11.34 22.59 -4.19
N THR A 222 -10.13 22.15 -3.89
CA THR A 222 -9.56 22.27 -2.53
C THR A 222 -9.18 23.72 -2.14
N HIS A 223 -8.82 24.58 -3.10
CA HIS A 223 -8.43 25.95 -2.84
C HIS A 223 -9.64 26.90 -2.70
N THR A 224 -10.71 26.65 -3.45
CA THR A 224 -11.91 27.52 -3.42
C THR A 224 -12.66 27.41 -2.10
N THR A 225 -12.75 26.22 -1.50
CA THR A 225 -13.43 26.04 -0.21
C THR A 225 -12.70 26.75 0.93
N SER A 226 -11.37 26.77 0.95
CA SER A 226 -10.59 27.50 1.96
C SER A 226 -10.73 29.02 1.84
N ALA A 227 -10.75 29.56 0.61
CA ALA A 227 -10.90 30.99 0.37
C ALA A 227 -12.30 31.48 0.75
N THR A 228 -13.35 30.71 0.46
CA THR A 228 -14.73 31.08 0.80
C THR A 228 -14.98 31.07 2.31
N VAL A 229 -14.42 30.12 3.04
CA VAL A 229 -14.55 30.06 4.50
C VAL A 229 -13.84 31.25 5.15
N THR A 230 -12.68 31.66 4.66
CA THR A 230 -11.94 32.83 5.21
C THR A 230 -12.67 34.13 4.92
N SER A 231 -13.28 34.29 3.74
CA SER A 231 -14.04 35.49 3.39
C SER A 231 -15.35 35.66 4.22
N ILE A 232 -16.06 34.57 4.50
CA ILE A 232 -17.27 34.58 5.31
C ILE A 232 -16.93 34.93 6.76
N SER A 233 -15.85 34.40 7.31
CA SER A 233 -15.40 34.68 8.69
C SER A 233 -15.01 36.14 8.90
N THR A 234 -14.36 36.78 7.93
CA THR A 234 -13.99 38.19 7.97
C THR A 234 -15.21 39.13 7.85
N THR A 235 -16.17 38.79 7.01
CA THR A 235 -17.39 39.60 6.82
C THR A 235 -18.29 39.56 8.05
N THR A 236 -18.39 38.40 8.71
CA THR A 236 -19.20 38.28 9.95
C THR A 236 -18.55 39.01 11.11
N SER A 237 -17.23 39.05 11.23
CA SER A 237 -16.51 39.80 12.27
C SER A 237 -16.65 41.31 12.10
N ALA A 238 -16.59 41.81 10.86
CA ALA A 238 -16.77 43.20 10.55
C ALA A 238 -18.21 43.69 10.83
N ALA A 239 -19.22 42.87 10.52
CA ALA A 239 -20.63 43.19 10.79
C ALA A 239 -20.95 43.18 12.28
N HIS A 240 -20.28 42.36 13.09
CA HIS A 240 -20.46 42.33 14.53
C HIS A 240 -19.81 43.55 15.22
N ALA A 241 -18.63 43.96 14.76
CA ALA A 241 -17.95 45.17 15.25
C ALA A 241 -18.71 46.46 14.94
N ALA A 242 -19.39 46.56 13.79
CA ALA A 242 -20.21 47.70 13.40
C ALA A 242 -21.50 47.86 14.24
N ARG A 243 -22.06 46.75 14.77
CA ARG A 243 -23.25 46.78 15.64
C ARG A 243 -22.96 47.11 17.10
N SER A 244 -21.73 46.93 17.57
CA SER A 244 -21.33 47.30 18.95
C SER A 244 -20.86 48.75 19.09
N ALA A 245 -20.82 49.53 18.00
CA ALA A 245 -20.42 50.94 17.96
C ALA A 245 -21.62 51.92 17.81
N GLN A 246 -22.86 51.40 17.83
CA GLN A 246 -24.11 52.19 17.93
C GLN A 246 -24.77 51.96 19.29
#